data_213da45d1d2fda7b9b338ea815820d20
#
_entry.id   213da45d1d2fda7b9b338ea815820d20
#
_cell.length_a   1.000
_cell.length_b   1.000
_cell.length_c   1.000
_cell.angle_alpha   90.00
_cell.angle_beta   90.00
_cell.angle_gamma   90.00
#
_symmetry.space_group_name_H-M   'P 1'
#
loop_
_entity.id
_entity.type
_entity.pdbx_description
1 polymer ?
#
loop_
_entity_poly.entity_id
_entity_poly.type
_entity_poly.pdbx_seq_one_letter_code
_entity_poly.pdbx_strand_id
1 'polypeptide(L)'
;MVQAGASLLLFLVTLLAILLPSLHFLRLTWSSTPRLRRGISCFLLLHSIFLAYSLTVLPPPNIFTALNVPLSMPTDSIRSLLLKNSDGPELPRAIEQLLRRMGSFETRTLYVRFGHDVVATCEYCHSYGDFAFFALSTSILSYIREIAIVGLVTIRGTYRERHRTLGIGALICVAVMEGYFKTTRIIQIPNEPEASVFMWHDNLLLLRRILFLLLPLIIHLALKPSPPSNTTQTRAAMTLQGLISKLHLLKYTRGAIARTPSLQAASQEWWSREHDEGEWARNDKATQDMAGKLGLGFNEAEEGKEEGKLRTSAKAAVKGLMSGFVPSDYWAPPSTSTNRVP
;
A
#
# COMPACT_ATOMS: atom_id res chain seq x y z
N MET A 1 30.11 31.48 -10.27
CA MET A 1 29.18 32.20 -9.38
C MET A 1 27.72 32.20 -9.86
N VAL A 2 27.41 32.45 -11.13
CA VAL A 2 26.03 32.48 -11.66
C VAL A 2 25.32 31.11 -11.51
N GLN A 3 26.02 30.02 -11.74
CA GLN A 3 25.45 28.65 -11.68
C GLN A 3 25.11 28.23 -10.24
N ALA A 4 25.90 28.66 -9.26
CA ALA A 4 25.63 28.40 -7.83
C ALA A 4 24.40 29.18 -7.33
N GLY A 5 24.20 30.40 -7.82
CA GLY A 5 23.03 31.21 -7.48
C GLY A 5 21.72 30.63 -8.05
N ALA A 6 21.76 30.13 -9.30
CA ALA A 6 20.59 29.51 -9.95
C ALA A 6 20.19 28.21 -9.25
N SER A 7 21.14 27.35 -8.85
CA SER A 7 20.85 26.12 -8.13
C SER A 7 20.28 26.37 -6.73
N LEU A 8 20.77 27.40 -6.04
CA LEU A 8 20.27 27.79 -4.74
C LEU A 8 18.86 28.38 -4.80
N LEU A 9 18.57 29.16 -5.83
CA LEU A 9 17.24 29.71 -6.08
C LEU A 9 16.25 28.59 -6.42
N LEU A 10 16.64 27.64 -7.27
CA LEU A 10 15.84 26.46 -7.59
C LEU A 10 15.58 25.60 -6.33
N PHE A 11 16.57 25.43 -5.49
CA PHE A 11 16.42 24.76 -4.19
C PHE A 11 15.39 25.46 -3.29
N LEU A 12 15.49 26.77 -3.13
CA LEU A 12 14.56 27.55 -2.33
C LEU A 12 13.12 27.46 -2.85
N VAL A 13 12.92 27.52 -4.17
CA VAL A 13 11.60 27.38 -4.78
C VAL A 13 11.04 25.98 -4.58
N THR A 14 11.83 24.91 -4.79
CA THR A 14 11.40 23.53 -4.55
C THR A 14 11.15 23.27 -3.08
N LEU A 15 11.97 23.80 -2.20
CA LEU A 15 11.80 23.74 -0.76
C LEU A 15 10.48 24.39 -0.33
N LEU A 16 10.20 25.59 -0.84
CA LEU A 16 8.96 26.32 -0.54
C LEU A 16 7.73 25.56 -1.04
N ALA A 17 7.81 25.02 -2.26
CA ALA A 17 6.73 24.22 -2.86
C ALA A 17 6.41 22.93 -2.07
N ILE A 18 7.40 22.35 -1.38
CA ILE A 18 7.23 21.17 -0.53
C ILE A 18 6.82 21.57 0.89
N LEU A 19 7.45 22.61 1.45
CA LEU A 19 7.21 23.04 2.83
C LEU A 19 5.81 23.62 3.02
N LEU A 20 5.33 24.49 2.11
CA LEU A 20 4.03 25.13 2.28
C LEU A 20 2.87 24.14 2.44
N PRO A 21 2.65 23.18 1.52
CA PRO A 21 1.59 22.20 1.67
C PRO A 21 1.82 21.26 2.86
N SER A 22 3.08 20.90 3.14
CA SER A 22 3.40 20.02 4.26
C SER A 22 3.15 20.67 5.62
N LEU A 23 3.55 21.93 5.80
CA LEU A 23 3.31 22.72 7.01
C LEU A 23 1.82 23.04 7.18
N HIS A 24 1.12 23.38 6.09
CA HIS A 24 -0.32 23.60 6.13
C HIS A 24 -1.06 22.32 6.58
N PHE A 25 -0.69 21.17 6.02
CA PHE A 25 -1.22 19.87 6.43
C PHE A 25 -0.89 19.53 7.89
N LEU A 26 0.34 19.76 8.33
CA LEU A 26 0.76 19.58 9.73
C LEU A 26 -0.05 20.48 10.67
N ARG A 27 -0.22 21.75 10.33
CA ARG A 27 -0.96 22.73 11.14
C ARG A 27 -2.43 22.35 11.31
N LEU A 28 -3.10 21.94 10.22
CA LEU A 28 -4.49 21.49 10.24
C LEU A 28 -4.71 20.21 11.06
N THR A 29 -3.71 19.32 11.08
CA THR A 29 -3.85 18.00 11.71
C THR A 29 -3.18 17.90 13.08
N TRP A 30 -2.43 18.92 13.52
CA TRP A 30 -1.55 18.86 14.70
C TRP A 30 -2.28 18.53 16.01
N SER A 31 -3.45 19.09 16.22
CA SER A 31 -4.23 18.89 17.46
C SER A 31 -4.96 17.55 17.51
N SER A 32 -5.35 17.01 16.35
CA SER A 32 -6.23 15.83 16.26
C SER A 32 -5.51 14.51 15.94
N THR A 33 -4.19 14.56 15.63
CA THR A 33 -3.47 13.36 15.20
C THR A 33 -2.67 12.69 16.32
N PRO A 34 -2.62 11.35 16.35
CA PRO A 34 -1.79 10.60 17.29
C PRO A 34 -0.29 10.93 17.10
N ARG A 35 0.50 10.84 18.17
CA ARG A 35 1.94 11.16 18.20
C ARG A 35 2.73 10.47 17.07
N LEU A 36 2.40 9.21 16.79
CA LEU A 36 3.02 8.44 15.71
C LEU A 36 2.89 9.12 14.34
N ARG A 37 1.70 9.59 14.01
CA ARG A 37 1.43 10.22 12.71
C ARG A 37 2.19 11.53 12.54
N ARG A 38 2.32 12.31 13.62
CA ARG A 38 3.14 13.52 13.63
C ARG A 38 4.62 13.21 13.38
N GLY A 39 5.16 12.18 14.05
CA GLY A 39 6.53 11.73 13.84
C GLY A 39 6.81 11.30 12.40
N ILE A 40 5.90 10.54 11.79
CA ILE A 40 6.02 10.14 10.37
C ILE A 40 5.99 11.36 9.44
N SER A 41 5.11 12.34 9.69
CA SER A 41 5.05 13.56 8.87
C SER A 41 6.33 14.39 8.97
N CYS A 42 6.91 14.54 10.17
CA CYS A 42 8.19 15.22 10.36
C CYS A 42 9.34 14.48 9.66
N PHE A 43 9.39 13.15 9.79
CA PHE A 43 10.40 12.33 9.13
C PHE A 43 10.30 12.46 7.59
N LEU A 44 9.10 12.38 7.03
CA LEU A 44 8.87 12.53 5.60
C LEU A 44 9.29 13.91 5.09
N LEU A 45 9.02 14.96 5.89
CA LEU A 45 9.43 16.32 5.57
C LEU A 45 10.96 16.44 5.51
N LEU A 46 11.68 15.90 6.49
CA LEU A 46 13.15 15.86 6.50
C LEU A 46 13.70 15.09 5.30
N HIS A 47 13.13 13.92 5.00
CA HIS A 47 13.49 13.13 3.82
C HIS A 47 13.29 13.90 2.52
N SER A 48 12.15 14.60 2.37
CA SER A 48 11.85 15.41 1.20
C SER A 48 12.81 16.59 1.03
N ILE A 49 13.20 17.25 2.13
CA ILE A 49 14.21 18.32 2.13
C ILE A 49 15.57 17.77 1.68
N PHE A 50 15.97 16.61 2.21
CA PHE A 50 17.22 15.97 1.83
C PHE A 50 17.25 15.60 0.34
N LEU A 51 16.16 15.04 -0.20
CA LEU A 51 16.07 14.72 -1.62
C LEU A 51 16.04 15.97 -2.50
N ALA A 52 15.31 17.01 -2.12
CA ALA A 52 15.29 18.28 -2.83
C ALA A 52 16.70 18.92 -2.85
N TYR A 53 17.41 18.90 -1.73
CA TYR A 53 18.80 19.36 -1.64
C TYR A 53 19.73 18.55 -2.55
N SER A 54 19.63 17.21 -2.51
CA SER A 54 20.44 16.33 -3.34
C SER A 54 20.14 16.47 -4.85
N LEU A 55 18.94 16.92 -5.20
CA LEU A 55 18.50 17.08 -6.59
C LEU A 55 18.97 18.41 -7.17
N THR A 56 19.02 19.46 -6.36
CA THR A 56 19.27 20.85 -6.81
C THR A 56 20.67 21.35 -6.51
N VAL A 57 21.23 20.97 -5.35
CA VAL A 57 22.54 21.50 -4.88
C VAL A 57 23.67 20.49 -5.12
N LEU A 58 23.37 19.17 -5.01
CA LEU A 58 24.35 18.11 -5.21
C LEU A 58 24.00 17.27 -6.46
N PRO A 59 24.12 17.86 -7.68
CA PRO A 59 24.01 17.08 -8.90
C PRO A 59 25.08 15.99 -8.92
N PRO A 60 24.86 14.88 -9.65
CA PRO A 60 25.88 13.85 -9.78
C PRO A 60 27.14 14.43 -10.39
N PRO A 61 28.34 14.07 -9.91
CA PRO A 61 29.58 14.54 -10.49
C PRO A 61 29.70 14.04 -11.93
N ASN A 62 29.88 14.96 -12.86
CA ASN A 62 30.07 14.65 -14.28
C ASN A 62 31.13 15.60 -14.84
N ILE A 63 32.31 15.05 -15.18
CA ILE A 63 33.46 15.84 -15.65
C ILE A 63 33.15 16.52 -16.98
N PHE A 64 32.43 15.86 -17.90
CA PHE A 64 32.12 16.40 -19.20
C PHE A 64 31.16 17.59 -19.15
N THR A 65 30.13 17.48 -18.29
CA THR A 65 29.19 18.59 -18.08
C THR A 65 29.81 19.72 -17.25
N ALA A 66 30.67 19.43 -16.28
CA ALA A 66 31.36 20.42 -15.47
C ALA A 66 32.35 21.26 -16.28
N LEU A 67 33.06 20.64 -17.22
CA LEU A 67 34.01 21.30 -18.09
C LEU A 67 33.40 21.81 -19.43
N ASN A 68 32.13 21.45 -19.66
CA ASN A 68 31.41 21.70 -20.92
C ASN A 68 32.20 21.23 -22.17
N VAL A 69 32.74 20.00 -22.11
CA VAL A 69 33.54 19.38 -23.16
C VAL A 69 32.82 18.17 -23.77
N PRO A 70 33.04 17.90 -25.06
CA PRO A 70 32.45 16.74 -25.73
C PRO A 70 33.10 15.46 -25.25
N LEU A 71 32.34 14.35 -25.30
CA LEU A 71 32.81 13.02 -24.87
C LEU A 71 33.97 12.49 -25.75
N SER A 72 34.11 12.98 -26.95
CA SER A 72 35.20 12.63 -27.92
C SER A 72 36.54 13.26 -27.58
N MET A 73 36.58 14.26 -26.67
CA MET A 73 37.82 15.00 -26.35
C MET A 73 38.91 14.05 -25.79
N PRO A 74 40.19 14.21 -26.25
CA PRO A 74 41.30 13.42 -25.72
C PRO A 74 41.49 13.60 -24.21
N THR A 75 41.91 12.55 -23.51
CA THR A 75 42.11 12.57 -22.03
C THR A 75 43.16 13.58 -21.61
N ASP A 76 44.20 13.82 -22.42
CA ASP A 76 45.25 14.79 -22.11
C ASP A 76 44.75 16.24 -22.15
N SER A 77 43.83 16.53 -23.06
CA SER A 77 43.15 17.83 -23.12
C SER A 77 42.22 18.02 -21.91
N ILE A 78 41.48 16.98 -21.49
CA ILE A 78 40.66 17.03 -20.29
C ILE A 78 41.54 17.25 -19.06
N ARG A 79 42.69 16.57 -18.99
CA ARG A 79 43.66 16.71 -17.90
C ARG A 79 44.20 18.14 -17.81
N SER A 80 44.59 18.75 -18.95
CA SER A 80 45.08 20.12 -18.97
C SER A 80 44.02 21.14 -18.54
N LEU A 81 42.76 20.94 -18.91
CA LEU A 81 41.64 21.80 -18.47
C LEU A 81 41.36 21.64 -16.98
N LEU A 82 41.43 20.43 -16.44
CA LEU A 82 41.25 20.18 -15.01
C LEU A 82 42.37 20.80 -14.18
N LEU A 83 43.63 20.69 -14.63
CA LEU A 83 44.76 21.35 -14.00
C LEU A 83 44.64 22.87 -14.00
N LYS A 84 44.14 23.45 -15.12
CA LYS A 84 43.89 24.88 -15.21
C LYS A 84 42.81 25.39 -14.26
N ASN A 85 41.83 24.55 -13.99
CA ASN A 85 40.72 24.89 -13.08
C ASN A 85 40.97 24.48 -11.59
N SER A 86 42.04 23.73 -11.31
CA SER A 86 42.44 23.37 -9.97
C SER A 86 43.44 24.39 -9.40
N ASP A 87 43.35 24.64 -8.09
CA ASP A 87 44.29 25.56 -7.42
C ASP A 87 45.65 24.90 -7.09
N GLY A 88 45.91 23.67 -7.57
CA GLY A 88 47.11 22.88 -7.29
C GLY A 88 47.82 22.37 -8.54
N PRO A 89 49.14 22.04 -8.42
CA PRO A 89 49.95 21.52 -9.53
C PRO A 89 49.62 20.06 -9.90
N GLU A 90 48.95 19.34 -9.05
CA GLU A 90 48.64 17.94 -9.26
C GLU A 90 47.13 17.64 -9.07
N LEU A 91 46.60 16.71 -9.87
CA LEU A 91 45.20 16.25 -9.74
C LEU A 91 45.09 15.22 -8.62
N PRO A 92 43.94 15.16 -7.94
CA PRO A 92 43.66 14.08 -6.98
C PRO A 92 43.79 12.72 -7.64
N ARG A 93 44.40 11.76 -6.94
CA ARG A 93 44.68 10.39 -7.44
C ARG A 93 43.44 9.71 -8.04
N ALA A 94 42.27 9.92 -7.46
CA ALA A 94 41.01 9.36 -7.97
C ALA A 94 40.66 9.86 -9.37
N ILE A 95 40.87 11.17 -9.64
CA ILE A 95 40.61 11.76 -10.95
C ILE A 95 41.65 11.29 -11.97
N GLU A 96 42.90 11.14 -11.55
CA GLU A 96 43.95 10.64 -12.45
C GLU A 96 43.74 9.19 -12.84
N GLN A 97 43.31 8.33 -11.92
CA GLN A 97 42.93 6.97 -12.21
C GLN A 97 41.72 6.90 -13.16
N LEU A 98 40.72 7.76 -12.96
CA LEU A 98 39.56 7.87 -13.83
C LEU A 98 39.97 8.28 -15.26
N LEU A 99 40.81 9.30 -15.40
CA LEU A 99 41.32 9.75 -16.73
C LEU A 99 42.08 8.66 -17.43
N ARG A 100 42.90 7.90 -16.69
CA ARG A 100 43.65 6.75 -17.23
C ARG A 100 42.69 5.66 -17.75
N ARG A 101 41.59 5.36 -17.03
CA ARG A 101 40.55 4.42 -17.47
C ARG A 101 39.80 4.94 -18.70
N MET A 102 39.45 6.22 -18.75
CA MET A 102 38.73 6.87 -19.84
C MET A 102 39.53 7.00 -21.14
N GLY A 103 40.76 6.53 -21.21
CA GLY A 103 41.56 6.47 -22.42
C GLY A 103 40.96 5.62 -23.54
N SER A 104 40.13 4.62 -23.18
CA SER A 104 39.40 3.78 -24.14
C SER A 104 37.98 4.30 -24.40
N PHE A 105 37.52 4.16 -25.64
CA PHE A 105 36.14 4.48 -26.01
C PHE A 105 35.12 3.60 -25.28
N GLU A 106 35.46 2.36 -25.01
CA GLU A 106 34.62 1.45 -24.30
C GLU A 106 34.33 1.98 -22.88
N THR A 107 35.36 2.40 -22.15
CA THR A 107 35.18 2.96 -20.80
C THR A 107 34.39 4.27 -20.80
N ARG A 108 34.48 5.07 -21.88
CA ARG A 108 33.63 6.26 -22.03
C ARG A 108 32.17 5.91 -22.21
N THR A 109 31.84 4.84 -22.95
CA THR A 109 30.46 4.35 -23.03
C THR A 109 29.96 3.83 -21.68
N LEU A 110 30.83 3.18 -20.88
CA LEU A 110 30.52 2.78 -19.51
C LEU A 110 30.26 3.98 -18.59
N TYR A 111 31.03 5.06 -18.77
CA TYR A 111 30.84 6.29 -18.01
C TYR A 111 29.48 6.94 -18.28
N VAL A 112 29.07 7.05 -19.55
CA VAL A 112 27.74 7.57 -19.94
C VAL A 112 26.62 6.70 -19.37
N ARG A 113 26.83 5.39 -19.32
CA ARG A 113 25.84 4.39 -18.90
C ARG A 113 25.72 4.27 -17.39
N PHE A 114 26.84 4.15 -16.69
CA PHE A 114 26.86 3.82 -15.25
C PHE A 114 27.21 5.02 -14.36
N GLY A 115 27.78 6.09 -14.92
CA GLY A 115 28.09 7.33 -14.22
C GLY A 115 29.52 7.40 -13.69
N HIS A 116 29.85 8.59 -13.18
CA HIS A 116 31.17 8.93 -12.65
C HIS A 116 31.60 8.04 -11.49
N ASP A 117 30.72 7.93 -10.49
CA ASP A 117 31.05 7.24 -9.24
C ASP A 117 31.40 5.76 -9.47
N VAL A 118 30.67 5.09 -10.36
CA VAL A 118 30.90 3.67 -10.67
C VAL A 118 32.27 3.47 -11.34
N VAL A 119 32.61 4.31 -12.32
CA VAL A 119 33.86 4.19 -13.07
C VAL A 119 35.06 4.68 -12.22
N ALA A 120 34.85 5.64 -11.32
CA ALA A 120 35.91 6.16 -10.48
C ALA A 120 36.20 5.26 -9.25
N THR A 121 35.17 4.72 -8.60
CA THR A 121 35.32 4.05 -7.28
C THR A 121 35.48 2.54 -7.36
N CYS A 122 35.00 1.90 -8.44
CA CYS A 122 35.11 0.44 -8.54
C CYS A 122 36.53 0.02 -8.91
N GLU A 123 37.30 -0.44 -7.92
CA GLU A 123 38.69 -0.87 -8.12
C GLU A 123 38.82 -2.23 -8.83
N TYR A 124 37.90 -3.15 -8.56
CA TYR A 124 37.91 -4.53 -9.09
C TYR A 124 37.19 -4.70 -10.44
N CYS A 125 36.55 -3.64 -10.93
CA CYS A 125 35.79 -3.72 -12.18
C CYS A 125 36.74 -3.70 -13.39
N HIS A 126 36.75 -4.78 -14.16
CA HIS A 126 37.52 -4.92 -15.39
C HIS A 126 36.63 -5.20 -16.62
N SER A 127 35.49 -5.84 -16.40
CA SER A 127 34.56 -6.19 -17.47
C SER A 127 33.27 -5.36 -17.40
N TYR A 128 32.54 -5.30 -18.51
CA TYR A 128 31.19 -4.71 -18.56
C TYR A 128 30.28 -5.26 -17.46
N GLY A 129 30.35 -6.57 -17.22
CA GLY A 129 29.53 -7.25 -16.20
C GLY A 129 29.81 -6.75 -14.78
N ASP A 130 31.07 -6.50 -14.45
CA ASP A 130 31.49 -6.00 -13.14
C ASP A 130 30.93 -4.59 -12.88
N PHE A 131 31.09 -3.70 -13.86
CA PHE A 131 30.54 -2.34 -13.78
C PHE A 131 29.02 -2.35 -13.70
N ALA A 132 28.35 -3.22 -14.47
CA ALA A 132 26.91 -3.34 -14.43
C ALA A 132 26.43 -3.87 -13.08
N PHE A 133 27.09 -4.89 -12.53
CA PHE A 133 26.74 -5.46 -11.22
C PHE A 133 26.91 -4.42 -10.11
N PHE A 134 28.02 -3.68 -10.09
CA PHE A 134 28.27 -2.62 -9.12
C PHE A 134 27.23 -1.50 -9.20
N ALA A 135 26.94 -1.03 -10.42
CA ALA A 135 25.95 0.03 -10.66
C ALA A 135 24.52 -0.39 -10.30
N LEU A 136 24.15 -1.64 -10.58
CA LEU A 136 22.83 -2.19 -10.24
C LEU A 136 22.70 -2.39 -8.73
N SER A 137 23.73 -2.89 -8.06
CA SER A 137 23.73 -3.08 -6.61
C SER A 137 23.49 -1.78 -5.86
N THR A 138 24.17 -0.70 -6.22
CA THR A 138 23.98 0.63 -5.62
C THR A 138 22.59 1.21 -5.91
N SER A 139 22.07 0.97 -7.11
CA SER A 139 20.70 1.36 -7.47
C SER A 139 19.67 0.60 -6.65
N ILE A 140 19.77 -0.72 -6.55
CA ILE A 140 18.87 -1.59 -5.79
C ILE A 140 18.84 -1.19 -4.32
N LEU A 141 20.00 -0.91 -3.71
CA LEU A 141 20.08 -0.45 -2.32
C LEU A 141 19.27 0.83 -2.09
N SER A 142 19.32 1.76 -3.04
CA SER A 142 18.54 3.00 -2.96
C SER A 142 17.03 2.75 -3.05
N TYR A 143 16.57 1.79 -3.89
CA TYR A 143 15.18 1.39 -3.96
C TYR A 143 14.71 0.66 -2.70
N ILE A 144 15.54 -0.22 -2.11
CA ILE A 144 15.23 -0.88 -0.83
C ILE A 144 14.99 0.14 0.27
N ARG A 145 15.88 1.14 0.37
CA ARG A 145 15.70 2.26 1.32
C ARG A 145 14.37 2.96 1.11
N GLU A 146 14.01 3.24 -0.13
CA GLU A 146 12.76 3.95 -0.44
C GLU A 146 11.52 3.09 -0.18
N ILE A 147 11.58 1.79 -0.47
CA ILE A 147 10.53 0.83 -0.09
C ILE A 147 10.31 0.83 1.42
N ALA A 148 11.37 0.90 2.21
CA ALA A 148 11.28 1.01 3.67
C ALA A 148 10.58 2.31 4.10
N ILE A 149 10.87 3.44 3.45
CA ILE A 149 10.21 4.73 3.71
C ILE A 149 8.73 4.68 3.35
N VAL A 150 8.36 4.14 2.18
CA VAL A 150 6.96 3.93 1.80
C VAL A 150 6.27 3.00 2.79
N GLY A 151 6.95 1.94 3.24
CA GLY A 151 6.47 1.04 4.28
C GLY A 151 6.18 1.74 5.60
N LEU A 152 7.06 2.66 6.02
CA LEU A 152 6.89 3.48 7.22
C LEU A 152 5.72 4.46 7.09
N VAL A 153 5.58 5.13 5.95
CA VAL A 153 4.48 6.08 5.69
C VAL A 153 3.11 5.38 5.67
N THR A 154 3.09 4.11 5.24
CA THR A 154 1.88 3.28 5.12
C THR A 154 1.70 2.28 6.26
N ILE A 155 2.32 2.51 7.43
CA ILE A 155 2.21 1.64 8.61
C ILE A 155 0.77 1.56 9.11
N ARG A 156 0.41 0.46 9.77
CA ARG A 156 -0.91 0.28 10.39
C ARG A 156 -1.24 1.43 11.35
N GLY A 157 -2.45 1.99 11.22
CA GLY A 157 -2.88 3.17 11.98
C GLY A 157 -2.71 4.51 11.28
N THR A 158 -2.08 4.56 10.09
CA THR A 158 -2.06 5.77 9.24
C THR A 158 -3.27 5.87 8.31
N TYR A 159 -4.09 4.81 8.22
CA TYR A 159 -5.22 4.67 7.28
C TYR A 159 -4.82 4.74 5.80
N ARG A 160 -3.55 4.48 5.48
CA ARG A 160 -2.96 4.47 4.13
C ARG A 160 -2.43 3.10 3.70
N GLU A 161 -2.75 2.05 4.45
CA GLU A 161 -2.29 0.66 4.22
C GLU A 161 -2.62 0.17 2.81
N ARG A 162 -3.78 0.56 2.26
CA ARG A 162 -4.22 0.19 0.92
C ARG A 162 -3.24 0.65 -0.18
N HIS A 163 -2.56 1.79 0.03
CA HIS A 163 -1.64 2.36 -0.96
C HIS A 163 -0.23 1.77 -0.89
N ARG A 164 0.05 0.95 0.13
CA ARG A 164 1.35 0.29 0.33
C ARG A 164 1.73 -0.59 -0.86
N THR A 165 0.83 -1.47 -1.27
CA THR A 165 1.07 -2.41 -2.38
C THR A 165 1.30 -1.66 -3.69
N LEU A 166 0.51 -0.61 -3.97
CA LEU A 166 0.68 0.23 -5.15
C LEU A 166 2.01 0.98 -5.14
N GLY A 167 2.39 1.59 -4.00
CA GLY A 167 3.65 2.31 -3.86
C GLY A 167 4.87 1.40 -4.02
N ILE A 168 4.87 0.24 -3.38
CA ILE A 168 5.95 -0.76 -3.49
C ILE A 168 6.00 -1.31 -4.92
N GLY A 169 4.85 -1.65 -5.51
CA GLY A 169 4.78 -2.13 -6.89
C GLY A 169 5.34 -1.14 -7.90
N ALA A 170 5.02 0.15 -7.75
CA ALA A 170 5.56 1.21 -8.60
C ALA A 170 7.10 1.32 -8.49
N LEU A 171 7.65 1.26 -7.26
CA LEU A 171 9.10 1.28 -7.04
C LEU A 171 9.80 0.08 -7.66
N ILE A 172 9.24 -1.12 -7.53
CA ILE A 172 9.78 -2.34 -8.14
C ILE A 172 9.74 -2.23 -9.67
N CYS A 173 8.63 -1.79 -10.25
CA CYS A 173 8.50 -1.58 -11.69
C CYS A 173 9.57 -0.62 -12.22
N VAL A 174 9.77 0.53 -11.57
CA VAL A 174 10.77 1.51 -12.01
C VAL A 174 12.18 0.99 -11.79
N ALA A 175 12.46 0.24 -10.72
CA ALA A 175 13.76 -0.41 -10.50
C ALA A 175 14.10 -1.40 -11.64
N VAL A 176 13.15 -2.23 -12.04
CA VAL A 176 13.31 -3.17 -13.16
C VAL A 176 13.52 -2.41 -14.47
N MET A 177 12.75 -1.37 -14.74
CA MET A 177 12.91 -0.53 -15.92
C MET A 177 14.28 0.16 -15.95
N GLU A 178 14.73 0.74 -14.84
CA GLU A 178 16.06 1.36 -14.75
C GLU A 178 17.16 0.34 -15.03
N GLY A 179 17.07 -0.87 -14.43
CA GLY A 179 18.00 -1.97 -14.69
C GLY A 179 18.02 -2.36 -16.17
N TYR A 180 16.85 -2.50 -16.78
CA TYR A 180 16.72 -2.83 -18.19
C TYR A 180 17.36 -1.75 -19.09
N PHE A 181 17.05 -0.48 -18.86
CA PHE A 181 17.64 0.61 -19.65
C PHE A 181 19.15 0.72 -19.47
N LYS A 182 19.67 0.52 -18.25
CA LYS A 182 21.11 0.56 -17.99
C LYS A 182 21.85 -0.58 -18.68
N THR A 183 21.24 -1.76 -18.87
CA THR A 183 21.92 -2.91 -19.44
C THR A 183 21.75 -3.05 -20.95
N THR A 184 20.61 -2.68 -21.51
CA THR A 184 20.27 -3.01 -22.91
C THR A 184 20.50 -1.86 -23.89
N ARG A 185 20.54 -0.58 -23.46
CA ARG A 185 20.69 0.51 -24.40
C ARG A 185 22.06 0.58 -25.04
N ILE A 186 22.09 0.69 -26.36
CA ILE A 186 23.31 0.90 -27.14
C ILE A 186 23.64 2.39 -27.10
N ILE A 187 24.85 2.73 -26.65
CA ILE A 187 25.34 4.11 -26.59
C ILE A 187 26.24 4.32 -27.81
N GLN A 188 25.83 5.22 -28.65
CA GLN A 188 26.63 5.68 -29.78
C GLN A 188 27.27 7.03 -29.41
N ILE A 189 28.59 7.11 -29.49
CA ILE A 189 29.32 8.35 -29.31
C ILE A 189 29.45 9.00 -30.69
N PRO A 190 28.85 10.17 -30.93
CA PRO A 190 28.96 10.82 -32.22
C PRO A 190 30.40 11.28 -32.43
N ASN A 191 30.86 11.20 -33.67
CA ASN A 191 32.19 11.66 -34.05
C ASN A 191 32.25 13.20 -34.19
N GLU A 192 31.11 13.86 -34.24
CA GLU A 192 31.04 15.31 -34.36
C GLU A 192 31.36 16.00 -33.03
N PRO A 193 32.26 16.99 -32.99
CA PRO A 193 32.72 17.63 -31.77
C PRO A 193 31.63 18.44 -31.06
N GLU A 194 30.57 18.85 -31.75
CA GLU A 194 29.48 19.66 -31.20
C GLU A 194 28.26 18.83 -30.74
N ALA A 195 28.21 17.53 -31.04
CA ALA A 195 27.07 16.70 -30.71
C ALA A 195 27.02 16.35 -29.20
N SER A 196 25.98 16.81 -28.56
CA SER A 196 25.73 16.47 -27.15
C SER A 196 25.32 15.02 -27.02
N VAL A 197 26.00 14.25 -26.15
CA VAL A 197 25.65 12.87 -25.83
C VAL A 197 24.65 12.85 -24.68
N PHE A 198 23.57 12.09 -24.85
CA PHE A 198 22.59 11.90 -23.78
C PHE A 198 23.19 11.09 -22.65
N MET A 199 23.40 11.70 -21.49
CA MET A 199 23.95 11.04 -20.29
C MET A 199 22.88 10.20 -19.62
N TRP A 200 22.86 8.90 -19.94
CA TRP A 200 21.84 7.97 -19.44
C TRP A 200 21.83 7.86 -17.92
N HIS A 201 23.02 7.76 -17.31
CA HIS A 201 23.12 7.66 -15.85
C HIS A 201 22.50 8.87 -15.16
N ASP A 202 22.87 10.07 -15.57
CA ASP A 202 22.45 11.31 -14.92
C ASP A 202 20.93 11.50 -15.02
N ASN A 203 20.37 11.21 -16.19
CA ASN A 203 18.93 11.31 -16.42
C ASN A 203 18.12 10.26 -15.65
N LEU A 204 18.60 9.00 -15.59
CA LEU A 204 17.96 7.96 -14.81
C LEU A 204 18.05 8.23 -13.31
N LEU A 205 19.16 8.78 -12.84
CA LEU A 205 19.34 9.17 -11.44
C LEU A 205 18.43 10.35 -11.07
N LEU A 206 18.28 11.32 -11.97
CA LEU A 206 17.35 12.44 -11.80
C LEU A 206 15.90 11.93 -11.72
N LEU A 207 15.49 11.08 -12.65
CA LEU A 207 14.16 10.49 -12.66
C LEU A 207 13.89 9.71 -11.36
N ARG A 208 14.84 8.91 -10.91
CA ARG A 208 14.76 8.15 -9.66
C ARG A 208 14.60 9.08 -8.44
N ARG A 209 15.41 10.14 -8.34
CA ARG A 209 15.32 11.11 -7.24
C ARG A 209 13.97 11.84 -7.22
N ILE A 210 13.45 12.23 -8.40
CA ILE A 210 12.12 12.83 -8.52
C ILE A 210 11.04 11.85 -8.06
N LEU A 211 11.11 10.58 -8.47
CA LEU A 211 10.16 9.56 -8.04
C LEU A 211 10.19 9.36 -6.52
N PHE A 212 11.38 9.27 -5.93
CA PHE A 212 11.57 9.11 -4.48
C PHE A 212 11.04 10.32 -3.70
N LEU A 213 11.10 11.51 -4.28
CA LEU A 213 10.55 12.71 -3.69
C LEU A 213 9.02 12.72 -3.77
N LEU A 214 8.47 12.46 -4.97
CA LEU A 214 7.03 12.61 -5.24
C LEU A 214 6.18 11.48 -4.67
N LEU A 215 6.64 10.22 -4.77
CA LEU A 215 5.83 9.06 -4.39
C LEU A 215 5.40 9.06 -2.93
N PRO A 216 6.29 9.21 -1.93
CA PRO A 216 5.88 9.28 -0.53
C PRO A 216 5.04 10.53 -0.22
N LEU A 217 5.32 11.66 -0.87
CA LEU A 217 4.53 12.89 -0.72
C LEU A 217 3.10 12.71 -1.24
N ILE A 218 2.92 12.12 -2.42
CA ILE A 218 1.60 11.83 -2.99
C ILE A 218 0.83 10.90 -2.07
N ILE A 219 1.46 9.81 -1.60
CA ILE A 219 0.83 8.88 -0.65
C ILE A 219 0.42 9.59 0.64
N HIS A 220 1.26 10.52 1.13
CA HIS A 220 1.01 11.19 2.41
C HIS A 220 0.03 12.36 2.31
N LEU A 221 0.10 13.18 1.26
CA LEU A 221 -0.68 14.42 1.13
C LEU A 221 -1.93 14.24 0.26
N ALA A 222 -1.80 13.65 -0.92
CA ALA A 222 -2.86 13.64 -1.92
C ALA A 222 -3.88 12.52 -1.71
N LEU A 223 -3.45 11.35 -1.22
CA LEU A 223 -4.34 10.23 -1.03
C LEU A 223 -5.14 10.38 0.27
N LYS A 224 -6.46 10.39 0.14
CA LYS A 224 -7.37 10.42 1.31
C LYS A 224 -7.13 9.19 2.18
N PRO A 225 -7.05 9.36 3.52
CA PRO A 225 -6.99 8.22 4.41
C PRO A 225 -8.25 7.37 4.22
N SER A 226 -8.08 6.12 3.85
CA SER A 226 -9.17 5.17 3.72
C SER A 226 -9.62 4.77 5.14
N PRO A 227 -10.92 4.80 5.47
CA PRO A 227 -11.35 4.24 6.74
C PRO A 227 -10.88 2.78 6.80
N PRO A 228 -10.47 2.28 7.97
CA PRO A 228 -9.93 0.93 8.07
C PRO A 228 -10.96 -0.05 7.52
N SER A 229 -10.60 -0.81 6.50
CA SER A 229 -11.44 -1.87 5.92
C SER A 229 -11.80 -2.95 6.97
N ASN A 230 -11.09 -2.92 8.09
CA ASN A 230 -11.28 -3.82 9.24
C ASN A 230 -12.45 -3.42 10.16
N THR A 231 -13.13 -2.28 9.97
CA THR A 231 -14.27 -1.93 10.83
C THR A 231 -15.40 -2.94 10.70
N THR A 232 -15.64 -3.44 9.50
CA THR A 232 -16.63 -4.51 9.25
C THR A 232 -16.12 -5.84 9.78
N GLN A 233 -14.86 -6.17 9.54
CA GLN A 233 -14.23 -7.41 10.00
C GLN A 233 -14.01 -7.43 11.53
N THR A 234 -13.54 -6.34 12.15
CA THR A 234 -13.44 -6.22 13.62
C THR A 234 -14.82 -6.19 14.28
N ARG A 235 -15.80 -5.52 13.68
CA ARG A 235 -17.18 -5.53 14.17
C ARG A 235 -17.78 -6.94 14.06
N ALA A 236 -17.58 -7.63 12.94
CA ALA A 236 -17.97 -9.02 12.77
C ALA A 236 -17.27 -9.96 13.76
N ALA A 237 -15.96 -9.78 13.97
CA ALA A 237 -15.21 -10.56 14.95
C ALA A 237 -15.69 -10.32 16.40
N MET A 238 -15.97 -9.06 16.77
CA MET A 238 -16.52 -8.73 18.10
C MET A 238 -17.94 -9.30 18.28
N THR A 239 -18.80 -9.24 17.26
CA THR A 239 -20.12 -9.84 17.31
C THR A 239 -20.05 -11.37 17.39
N LEU A 240 -19.17 -12.00 16.61
CA LEU A 240 -18.92 -13.44 16.69
C LEU A 240 -18.40 -13.86 18.07
N GLN A 241 -17.47 -13.11 18.63
CA GLN A 241 -16.95 -13.39 19.98
C GLN A 241 -18.04 -13.24 21.06
N GLY A 242 -18.90 -12.23 20.93
CA GLY A 242 -20.08 -12.07 21.78
C GLY A 242 -21.09 -13.22 21.64
N LEU A 243 -21.31 -13.70 20.41
CA LEU A 243 -22.17 -14.86 20.14
C LEU A 243 -21.59 -16.16 20.71
N ILE A 244 -20.29 -16.39 20.58
CA ILE A 244 -19.61 -17.56 21.16
C ILE A 244 -19.80 -17.59 22.67
N SER A 245 -19.63 -16.46 23.37
CA SER A 245 -19.83 -16.35 24.80
C SER A 245 -21.29 -16.70 25.20
N LYS A 246 -22.28 -16.21 24.43
CA LYS A 246 -23.70 -16.54 24.66
C LYS A 246 -24.00 -18.01 24.40
N LEU A 247 -23.42 -18.60 23.35
CA LEU A 247 -23.56 -20.02 23.04
C LEU A 247 -22.93 -20.92 24.13
N HIS A 248 -21.77 -20.52 24.65
CA HIS A 248 -21.18 -21.23 25.81
C HIS A 248 -22.08 -21.16 27.03
N LEU A 249 -22.62 -19.99 27.36
CA LEU A 249 -23.57 -19.84 28.45
C LEU A 249 -24.77 -20.74 28.24
N LEU A 250 -25.37 -20.71 27.06
CA LEU A 250 -26.53 -21.55 26.70
C LEU A 250 -26.21 -23.06 26.80
N LYS A 251 -25.02 -23.47 26.35
CA LYS A 251 -24.55 -24.87 26.49
C LYS A 251 -24.45 -25.29 27.95
N TYR A 252 -23.84 -24.45 28.81
CA TYR A 252 -23.67 -24.76 30.20
C TYR A 252 -24.98 -24.71 30.96
N THR A 253 -25.86 -23.73 30.73
CA THR A 253 -27.18 -23.65 31.34
C THR A 253 -28.05 -24.85 30.95
N ARG A 254 -28.09 -25.21 29.67
CA ARG A 254 -28.79 -26.42 29.21
C ARG A 254 -28.22 -27.67 29.83
N GLY A 255 -26.91 -27.79 29.94
CA GLY A 255 -26.24 -28.91 30.58
C GLY A 255 -26.54 -29.02 32.10
N ALA A 256 -26.63 -27.88 32.79
CA ALA A 256 -27.01 -27.81 34.20
C ALA A 256 -28.47 -28.21 34.38
N ILE A 257 -29.39 -27.67 33.57
CA ILE A 257 -30.83 -28.03 33.63
C ILE A 257 -31.02 -29.55 33.40
N ALA A 258 -30.36 -30.10 32.37
CA ALA A 258 -30.51 -31.52 32.03
C ALA A 258 -29.96 -32.49 33.09
N ARG A 259 -29.01 -32.03 33.94
CA ARG A 259 -28.37 -32.87 34.97
C ARG A 259 -29.00 -32.72 36.35
N THR A 260 -29.77 -31.68 36.61
CA THR A 260 -30.34 -31.36 37.92
C THR A 260 -31.84 -31.55 37.86
N PRO A 261 -32.41 -32.58 38.54
CA PRO A 261 -33.84 -32.90 38.44
C PRO A 261 -34.76 -31.74 38.85
N SER A 262 -34.39 -30.96 39.86
CA SER A 262 -35.18 -29.82 40.32
C SER A 262 -35.23 -28.69 39.28
N LEU A 263 -34.12 -28.43 38.57
CA LEU A 263 -34.08 -27.43 37.48
C LEU A 263 -34.83 -27.93 36.25
N GLN A 264 -34.81 -29.22 35.99
CA GLN A 264 -35.57 -29.85 34.91
C GLN A 264 -37.09 -29.71 35.13
N ALA A 265 -37.57 -29.99 36.35
CA ALA A 265 -38.98 -29.82 36.73
C ALA A 265 -39.40 -28.33 36.60
N ALA A 266 -38.62 -27.39 37.13
CA ALA A 266 -38.89 -25.97 37.02
C ALA A 266 -38.90 -25.48 35.55
N SER A 267 -38.01 -26.02 34.72
CA SER A 267 -37.96 -25.70 33.28
C SER A 267 -39.17 -26.23 32.54
N GLN A 268 -39.62 -27.46 32.88
CA GLN A 268 -40.84 -28.02 32.29
C GLN A 268 -42.08 -27.24 32.66
N GLU A 269 -42.22 -26.86 33.94
CA GLU A 269 -43.31 -26.03 34.41
C GLU A 269 -43.35 -24.66 33.71
N TRP A 270 -42.17 -24.05 33.53
CA TRP A 270 -42.06 -22.77 32.81
C TRP A 270 -42.50 -22.89 31.34
N TRP A 271 -42.01 -23.91 30.64
CA TRP A 271 -42.37 -24.16 29.25
C TRP A 271 -43.84 -24.52 29.04
N SER A 272 -44.46 -25.28 29.98
CA SER A 272 -45.89 -25.58 29.97
C SER A 272 -46.72 -24.29 30.10
N ARG A 273 -46.35 -23.42 31.04
CA ARG A 273 -47.01 -22.13 31.24
C ARG A 273 -46.90 -21.22 29.99
N GLU A 274 -45.72 -21.11 29.41
CA GLU A 274 -45.47 -20.37 28.15
C GLU A 274 -46.31 -20.93 27.00
N HIS A 275 -46.46 -22.25 26.93
CA HIS A 275 -47.28 -22.91 25.92
C HIS A 275 -48.75 -22.54 26.08
N ASP A 276 -49.28 -22.66 27.31
CA ASP A 276 -50.67 -22.35 27.63
C ASP A 276 -50.99 -20.86 27.38
N GLU A 277 -50.11 -19.97 27.80
CA GLU A 277 -50.23 -18.51 27.50
C GLU A 277 -50.21 -18.23 25.98
N GLY A 278 -49.32 -18.90 25.27
CA GLY A 278 -49.21 -18.76 23.80
C GLY A 278 -50.44 -19.32 23.08
N GLU A 279 -51.03 -20.42 23.58
CA GLU A 279 -52.26 -20.98 23.05
C GLU A 279 -53.47 -20.09 23.34
N TRP A 280 -53.56 -19.59 24.58
CA TRP A 280 -54.58 -18.61 24.94
C TRP A 280 -54.53 -17.37 24.08
N ALA A 281 -53.34 -16.76 23.89
CA ALA A 281 -53.16 -15.57 23.07
C ALA A 281 -53.51 -15.80 21.60
N ARG A 282 -53.25 -17.00 21.07
CA ARG A 282 -53.62 -17.37 19.66
C ARG A 282 -55.13 -17.52 19.51
N ASN A 283 -55.83 -18.00 20.57
CA ASN A 283 -57.28 -18.28 20.52
C ASN A 283 -58.13 -17.05 20.86
N ASP A 284 -57.53 -15.99 21.46
CA ASP A 284 -58.23 -14.77 21.83
C ASP A 284 -58.56 -13.91 20.59
N LYS A 285 -59.84 -13.66 20.35
CA LYS A 285 -60.34 -12.87 19.20
C LYS A 285 -59.82 -11.44 19.20
N ALA A 286 -59.70 -10.80 20.39
CA ALA A 286 -59.26 -9.43 20.48
C ALA A 286 -57.76 -9.33 20.05
N THR A 287 -56.95 -10.32 20.44
CA THR A 287 -55.56 -10.44 20.00
C THR A 287 -55.39 -10.72 18.52
N GLN A 288 -56.26 -11.60 17.94
CA GLN A 288 -56.30 -11.89 16.51
C GLN A 288 -56.66 -10.64 15.70
N ASP A 289 -57.68 -9.90 16.10
CA ASP A 289 -58.13 -8.68 15.43
C ASP A 289 -57.06 -7.57 15.48
N MET A 290 -56.38 -7.43 16.62
CA MET A 290 -55.29 -6.50 16.79
C MET A 290 -54.09 -6.88 15.87
N ALA A 291 -53.71 -8.16 15.88
CA ALA A 291 -52.64 -8.65 15.02
C ALA A 291 -52.98 -8.48 13.52
N GLY A 292 -54.23 -8.70 13.16
CA GLY A 292 -54.71 -8.44 11.78
C GLY A 292 -54.57 -6.95 11.38
N LYS A 293 -54.99 -6.01 12.26
CA LYS A 293 -54.86 -4.57 12.04
C LYS A 293 -53.40 -4.12 11.91
N LEU A 294 -52.46 -4.75 12.62
CA LEU A 294 -51.04 -4.49 12.54
C LEU A 294 -50.34 -5.22 11.37
N GLY A 295 -51.05 -6.05 10.63
CA GLY A 295 -50.48 -6.87 9.55
C GLY A 295 -49.55 -7.97 10.07
N LEU A 296 -49.68 -8.37 11.31
CA LEU A 296 -48.87 -9.40 12.03
C LEU A 296 -49.71 -10.66 12.29
N GLY A 297 -50.61 -11.01 11.37
CA GLY A 297 -51.49 -12.19 11.53
C GLY A 297 -50.68 -13.49 11.76
N PHE A 298 -51.19 -14.38 12.61
CA PHE A 298 -50.60 -15.67 12.92
C PHE A 298 -51.57 -16.85 12.67
N ASN A 299 -52.66 -16.59 11.90
CA ASN A 299 -53.67 -17.55 11.53
C ASN A 299 -53.09 -18.67 10.68
N GLU A 300 -53.64 -19.88 10.78
CA GLU A 300 -53.35 -20.98 9.84
C GLU A 300 -53.92 -20.72 8.45
N ALA A 301 -53.32 -21.34 7.49
CA ALA A 301 -53.86 -21.32 6.10
C ALA A 301 -55.19 -22.15 6.13
N GLU A 302 -56.33 -21.49 5.96
CA GLU A 302 -57.61 -22.10 5.71
C GLU A 302 -57.94 -21.94 4.21
N GLU A 303 -58.82 -22.79 3.67
CA GLU A 303 -59.24 -22.68 2.24
C GLU A 303 -59.75 -21.27 1.98
N GLY A 304 -58.98 -20.51 1.15
CA GLY A 304 -59.30 -19.15 0.74
C GLY A 304 -58.68 -18.01 1.57
N LYS A 305 -57.88 -18.29 2.59
CA LYS A 305 -57.16 -17.29 3.38
C LYS A 305 -55.66 -17.55 3.36
N GLU A 306 -54.89 -16.50 3.08
CA GLU A 306 -53.42 -16.56 3.20
C GLU A 306 -52.96 -16.78 4.64
N GLU A 307 -51.89 -17.55 4.81
CA GLU A 307 -51.26 -17.81 6.11
C GLU A 307 -50.74 -16.48 6.70
N GLY A 308 -50.87 -16.29 8.02
CA GLY A 308 -50.46 -15.07 8.69
C GLY A 308 -48.97 -14.80 8.54
N LYS A 309 -48.59 -13.53 8.38
CA LYS A 309 -47.17 -13.12 8.17
C LYS A 309 -46.23 -13.51 9.30
N LEU A 310 -46.69 -13.47 10.55
CA LEU A 310 -45.89 -13.91 11.71
C LEU A 310 -45.58 -15.38 11.63
N ARG A 311 -46.57 -16.20 11.26
CA ARG A 311 -46.40 -17.65 11.12
C ARG A 311 -45.47 -18.03 9.99
N THR A 312 -45.62 -17.38 8.81
CA THR A 312 -44.69 -17.56 7.67
C THR A 312 -43.27 -17.14 8.02
N SER A 313 -43.09 -16.03 8.75
CA SER A 313 -41.78 -15.57 9.23
C SER A 313 -41.17 -16.54 10.26
N ALA A 314 -41.98 -17.07 11.17
CA ALA A 314 -41.54 -18.06 12.16
C ALA A 314 -41.10 -19.35 11.45
N LYS A 315 -41.90 -19.87 10.52
CA LYS A 315 -41.54 -21.04 9.72
C LYS A 315 -40.26 -20.84 8.93
N ALA A 316 -40.09 -19.67 8.32
CA ALA A 316 -38.86 -19.31 7.59
C ALA A 316 -37.65 -19.24 8.51
N ALA A 317 -37.79 -18.68 9.72
CA ALA A 317 -36.73 -18.62 10.72
C ALA A 317 -36.34 -20.03 11.21
N VAL A 318 -37.32 -20.88 11.52
CA VAL A 318 -37.07 -22.27 11.92
C VAL A 318 -36.39 -23.04 10.80
N LYS A 319 -36.89 -22.92 9.56
CA LYS A 319 -36.26 -23.53 8.39
C LYS A 319 -34.82 -23.07 8.19
N GLY A 320 -34.54 -21.77 8.35
CA GLY A 320 -33.20 -21.20 8.27
C GLY A 320 -32.27 -21.74 9.38
N LEU A 321 -32.75 -21.84 10.61
CA LEU A 321 -31.99 -22.40 11.74
C LEU A 321 -31.71 -23.90 11.58
N MET A 322 -32.65 -24.65 11.00
CA MET A 322 -32.52 -26.08 10.81
C MET A 322 -31.84 -26.51 9.51
N SER A 323 -31.61 -25.58 8.57
CA SER A 323 -31.09 -25.88 7.23
C SER A 323 -29.71 -26.55 7.22
N GLY A 324 -28.95 -26.55 8.30
CA GLY A 324 -27.69 -27.28 8.44
C GLY A 324 -27.79 -28.63 9.16
N PHE A 325 -28.95 -28.96 9.73
CA PHE A 325 -29.12 -30.11 10.63
C PHE A 325 -30.15 -31.15 10.12
N VAL A 326 -31.00 -30.76 9.19
CA VAL A 326 -32.07 -31.60 8.67
C VAL A 326 -31.90 -31.74 7.16
N PRO A 327 -32.00 -32.96 6.56
CA PRO A 327 -31.96 -33.17 5.14
C PRO A 327 -33.01 -32.32 4.40
N SER A 328 -32.67 -31.86 3.21
CA SER A 328 -33.54 -30.98 2.39
C SER A 328 -34.94 -31.59 2.13
N ASP A 329 -35.02 -32.91 2.06
CA ASP A 329 -36.23 -33.67 1.75
C ASP A 329 -37.29 -33.64 2.88
N TYR A 330 -36.88 -33.30 4.11
CA TYR A 330 -37.76 -33.12 5.24
C TYR A 330 -38.74 -31.95 5.07
N TRP A 331 -38.38 -30.96 4.26
CA TRP A 331 -39.17 -29.76 3.98
C TRP A 331 -39.95 -29.83 2.68
N ALA A 332 -39.83 -30.94 1.94
CA ALA A 332 -40.61 -31.16 0.73
C ALA A 332 -42.10 -31.42 1.13
N PRO A 333 -43.06 -30.78 0.45
CA PRO A 333 -44.46 -31.13 0.70
C PRO A 333 -44.66 -32.63 0.40
N PRO A 334 -45.49 -33.33 1.18
CA PRO A 334 -45.76 -34.75 0.93
C PRO A 334 -46.20 -34.92 -0.53
N SER A 335 -45.44 -35.69 -1.29
CA SER A 335 -45.78 -36.02 -2.65
C SER A 335 -47.16 -36.69 -2.61
N THR A 336 -48.15 -36.03 -3.21
CA THR A 336 -49.44 -36.63 -3.50
C THR A 336 -49.21 -37.81 -4.44
N SER A 337 -49.00 -38.98 -3.85
CA SER A 337 -49.00 -40.23 -4.58
C SER A 337 -50.41 -40.44 -5.11
N THR A 338 -50.68 -40.01 -6.34
CA THR A 338 -51.79 -40.48 -7.11
C THR A 338 -51.57 -41.98 -7.34
N ASN A 339 -52.09 -42.82 -6.41
CA ASN A 339 -52.32 -44.22 -6.67
C ASN A 339 -53.30 -44.34 -7.81
N ARG A 340 -52.77 -44.48 -9.02
CA ARG A 340 -53.50 -45.16 -10.09
C ARG A 340 -53.47 -46.65 -9.78
N VAL A 341 -54.57 -47.15 -9.24
CA VAL A 341 -54.85 -48.58 -9.20
C VAL A 341 -55.30 -48.98 -10.62
N PRO A 342 -54.85 -50.12 -11.15
CA PRO A 342 -55.12 -50.60 -12.52
C PRO A 342 -56.54 -50.97 -12.79
#